data_d38fcdfa0983df29231f636fea3a856f
#
_entry.id   d38fcdfa0983df29231f636fea3a856f
#
_cell.length_a   1.000
_cell.length_b   1.000
_cell.length_c   1.000
_cell.angle_alpha   90.00
_cell.angle_beta   90.00
_cell.angle_gamma   90.00
#
_symmetry.space_group_name_H-M   'P 1'
#
loop_
_entity.id
_entity.type
_entity.pdbx_description
1 polymer ?
#
loop_
_entity_poly.entity_id
_entity_poly.type
_entity_poly.pdbx_seq_one_letter_code
_entity_poly.pdbx_strand_id
1 'polypeptide(L)'
;MSKLFETVTDFQAGAESLRRRPYGVIETEDGRLKAIHLRPWPKIISATEVSFLGRRYHRTADGNRCLLYYNQPRSCPNFLALKYVVSSFRGTLRTFRCALVVLDEIARLKHTDAIVCEAANLRLSDRLAHRWGWESHVEKSRRRHFIKRFYGTYPSPDLSCDFGTESGRGFSPQVESEKALPVA
;
A
#
# COMPACT_ATOMS: atom_id res chain seq x y z
N MET A 1 -21.53 -15.24 12.97
CA MET A 1 -20.30 -15.18 13.78
C MET A 1 -19.24 -14.44 12.98
N SER A 2 -18.80 -13.26 13.41
CA SER A 2 -17.77 -12.49 12.71
C SER A 2 -16.43 -13.23 12.86
N LYS A 3 -15.80 -13.64 11.74
CA LYS A 3 -14.47 -14.25 11.76
C LYS A 3 -13.48 -13.27 12.37
N LEU A 4 -12.71 -13.71 13.37
CA LEU A 4 -11.73 -12.89 14.07
C LEU A 4 -10.67 -12.33 13.12
N PHE A 5 -10.24 -13.15 12.17
CA PHE A 5 -9.35 -12.82 11.06
C PHE A 5 -10.09 -13.02 9.76
N GLU A 6 -9.94 -12.08 8.86
CA GLU A 6 -10.57 -12.10 7.55
C GLU A 6 -9.51 -11.77 6.51
N THR A 7 -9.50 -12.48 5.40
CA THR A 7 -8.60 -12.23 4.27
C THR A 7 -9.42 -11.79 3.07
N VAL A 8 -9.06 -10.66 2.52
CA VAL A 8 -9.65 -10.05 1.32
C VAL A 8 -8.66 -10.24 0.18
N THR A 9 -9.04 -10.96 -0.86
CA THR A 9 -8.25 -11.15 -2.09
C THR A 9 -8.77 -10.31 -3.25
N ASP A 10 -10.07 -10.00 -3.23
CA ASP A 10 -10.72 -9.08 -4.15
C ASP A 10 -11.06 -7.78 -3.40
N PHE A 11 -10.47 -6.68 -3.85
CA PHE A 11 -10.61 -5.39 -3.20
C PHE A 11 -12.06 -4.88 -3.24
N GLN A 12 -12.76 -5.07 -4.35
CA GLN A 12 -14.12 -4.60 -4.52
C GLN A 12 -15.11 -5.42 -3.69
N ALA A 13 -15.01 -6.75 -3.75
CA ALA A 13 -15.85 -7.64 -2.96
C ALA A 13 -15.63 -7.45 -1.44
N GLY A 14 -14.38 -7.12 -1.03
CA GLY A 14 -14.02 -6.90 0.37
C GLY A 14 -14.23 -5.46 0.88
N ALA A 15 -14.73 -4.53 0.07
CA ALA A 15 -14.77 -3.10 0.39
C ALA A 15 -15.47 -2.78 1.73
N GLU A 16 -16.58 -3.47 2.05
CA GLU A 16 -17.30 -3.25 3.31
C GLU A 16 -16.49 -3.72 4.53
N SER A 17 -15.82 -4.87 4.43
CA SER A 17 -14.93 -5.36 5.47
C SER A 17 -13.73 -4.43 5.67
N LEU A 18 -13.13 -3.95 4.58
CA LEU A 18 -12.04 -2.97 4.61
C LEU A 18 -12.48 -1.66 5.28
N ARG A 19 -13.68 -1.16 4.98
CA ARG A 19 -14.21 0.06 5.59
C ARG A 19 -14.39 -0.10 7.10
N ARG A 20 -14.91 -1.24 7.55
CA ARG A 20 -15.26 -1.49 8.95
C ARG A 20 -14.04 -1.83 9.83
N ARG A 21 -13.06 -2.57 9.29
CA ARG A 21 -11.90 -3.04 10.07
C ARG A 21 -10.79 -1.98 10.15
N PRO A 22 -10.36 -1.58 11.35
CA PRO A 22 -9.36 -0.51 11.51
C PRO A 22 -7.90 -0.98 11.33
N TYR A 23 -7.64 -2.29 11.30
CA TYR A 23 -6.28 -2.82 11.28
C TYR A 23 -6.11 -3.87 10.20
N GLY A 24 -5.00 -3.80 9.46
CA GLY A 24 -4.74 -4.77 8.42
C GLY A 24 -3.27 -4.85 7.99
N VAL A 25 -3.03 -5.85 7.16
CA VAL A 25 -1.76 -6.10 6.50
C VAL A 25 -2.04 -6.24 5.01
N ILE A 26 -1.45 -5.39 4.20
CA ILE A 26 -1.50 -5.47 2.75
C ILE A 26 -0.33 -6.36 2.31
N GLU A 27 -0.61 -7.46 1.64
CA GLU A 27 0.38 -8.33 1.02
C GLU A 27 0.38 -8.09 -0.49
N THR A 28 1.55 -7.71 -1.02
CA THR A 28 1.77 -7.57 -2.46
C THR A 28 2.91 -8.49 -2.92
N GLU A 29 2.76 -9.03 -4.13
CA GLU A 29 3.72 -9.91 -4.77
C GLU A 29 3.87 -9.53 -6.24
N ASP A 30 5.09 -9.41 -6.73
CA ASP A 30 5.43 -9.06 -8.14
C ASP A 30 4.73 -7.79 -8.67
N GLY A 31 4.50 -6.81 -7.77
CA GLY A 31 3.83 -5.56 -8.12
C GLY A 31 2.31 -5.66 -8.23
N ARG A 32 1.69 -6.72 -7.68
CA ARG A 32 0.24 -6.95 -7.65
C ARG A 32 -0.25 -7.11 -6.22
N LEU A 33 -1.51 -6.77 -5.97
CA LEU A 33 -2.17 -7.11 -4.72
C LEU A 33 -2.40 -8.62 -4.66
N LYS A 34 -1.90 -9.25 -3.61
CA LYS A 34 -2.14 -10.66 -3.33
C LYS A 34 -3.29 -10.86 -2.35
N ALA A 35 -3.26 -10.16 -1.22
CA ALA A 35 -4.29 -10.23 -0.20
C ALA A 35 -4.21 -9.05 0.77
N ILE A 36 -5.31 -8.78 1.47
CA ILE A 36 -5.36 -7.89 2.63
C ILE A 36 -5.87 -8.71 3.80
N HIS A 37 -5.02 -8.87 4.82
CA HIS A 37 -5.35 -9.62 6.03
C HIS A 37 -5.86 -8.66 7.09
N LEU A 38 -7.16 -8.69 7.36
CA LEU A 38 -7.82 -7.86 8.36
C LEU A 38 -7.67 -8.47 9.75
N ARG A 39 -7.40 -7.61 10.73
CA ARG A 39 -7.06 -8.00 12.11
C ARG A 39 -8.03 -7.37 13.11
N PRO A 40 -8.32 -8.06 14.21
CA PRO A 40 -9.24 -7.54 15.24
C PRO A 40 -8.57 -6.51 16.17
N TRP A 41 -7.23 -6.54 16.30
CA TRP A 41 -6.45 -5.63 17.16
C TRP A 41 -5.23 -5.07 16.44
N PRO A 42 -4.74 -3.88 16.89
CA PRO A 42 -3.58 -3.25 16.28
C PRO A 42 -2.33 -4.11 16.44
N LYS A 43 -1.45 -4.09 15.46
CA LYS A 43 -0.11 -4.60 15.67
C LYS A 43 0.70 -3.54 16.42
N ILE A 44 1.00 -3.83 17.69
CA ILE A 44 1.99 -3.10 18.46
C ILE A 44 3.32 -3.79 18.20
N ILE A 45 4.22 -3.11 17.53
CA ILE A 45 5.53 -3.65 17.18
C ILE A 45 6.57 -2.93 18.02
N SER A 46 7.32 -3.67 18.82
CA SER A 46 8.49 -3.11 19.51
C SER A 46 9.65 -2.94 18.50
N ALA A 47 10.53 -1.98 18.75
CA ALA A 47 11.69 -1.73 17.87
C ALA A 47 12.60 -2.97 17.72
N THR A 48 12.69 -3.79 18.75
CA THR A 48 13.43 -5.07 18.76
C THR A 48 12.77 -6.12 17.87
N GLU A 49 11.45 -6.22 17.91
CA GLU A 49 10.68 -7.13 17.07
C GLU A 49 10.80 -6.76 15.58
N VAL A 50 10.78 -5.47 15.26
CA VAL A 50 11.00 -4.94 13.90
C VAL A 50 12.35 -5.39 13.36
N SER A 51 13.41 -5.23 14.15
CA SER A 51 14.77 -5.58 13.72
C SER A 51 14.94 -7.09 13.52
N PHE A 52 14.36 -7.91 14.39
CA PHE A 52 14.54 -9.36 14.33
C PHE A 52 13.61 -10.03 13.30
N LEU A 53 12.32 -9.74 13.32
CA LEU A 53 11.36 -10.33 12.38
C LEU A 53 11.58 -9.82 10.95
N GLY A 54 11.93 -8.53 10.78
CA GLY A 54 12.23 -7.96 9.48
C GLY A 54 13.43 -8.64 8.83
N ARG A 55 14.51 -8.86 9.57
CA ARG A 55 15.71 -9.56 9.09
C ARG A 55 15.45 -11.03 8.78
N ARG A 56 14.67 -11.71 9.63
CA ARG A 56 14.30 -13.10 9.40
C ARG A 56 13.44 -13.24 8.16
N TYR A 57 12.38 -12.45 8.04
CA TYR A 57 11.52 -12.47 6.85
C TYR A 57 12.31 -12.13 5.58
N HIS A 58 13.18 -11.12 5.65
CA HIS A 58 14.03 -10.74 4.52
C HIS A 58 14.93 -11.88 4.02
N ARG A 59 15.37 -12.77 4.92
CA ARG A 59 16.24 -13.92 4.57
C ARG A 59 15.45 -15.15 4.14
N THR A 60 14.25 -15.37 4.66
CA THR A 60 13.50 -16.63 4.50
C THR A 60 12.36 -16.53 3.51
N ALA A 61 11.87 -15.31 3.22
CA ALA A 61 10.80 -15.14 2.25
C ALA A 61 11.34 -15.14 0.83
N ASP A 62 10.98 -16.16 0.08
CA ASP A 62 11.25 -16.24 -1.35
C ASP A 62 10.36 -15.30 -2.16
N GLY A 63 10.86 -14.91 -3.34
CA GLY A 63 10.11 -14.09 -4.29
C GLY A 63 10.18 -12.59 -4.00
N ASN A 64 9.43 -11.83 -4.76
CA ASN A 64 9.35 -10.37 -4.71
C ASN A 64 8.10 -9.94 -3.94
N ARG A 65 8.16 -10.00 -2.60
CA ARG A 65 7.01 -9.76 -1.70
C ARG A 65 7.20 -8.54 -0.81
N CYS A 66 6.08 -7.90 -0.49
CA CYS A 66 6.02 -6.82 0.48
C CYS A 66 4.79 -6.99 1.37
N LEU A 67 4.97 -6.81 2.68
CA LEU A 67 3.92 -6.76 3.69
C LEU A 67 3.90 -5.35 4.29
N LEU A 68 2.79 -4.65 4.17
CA LEU A 68 2.59 -3.32 4.70
C LEU A 68 1.51 -3.35 5.78
N TYR A 69 1.88 -3.00 7.00
CA TYR A 69 1.00 -2.97 8.17
C TYR A 69 0.42 -1.58 8.38
N TYR A 70 -0.90 -1.48 8.46
CA TYR A 70 -1.57 -0.22 8.76
C TYR A 70 -2.52 -0.34 9.96
N ASN A 71 -2.69 0.77 10.65
CA ASN A 71 -3.66 0.93 11.73
C ASN A 71 -4.46 2.21 11.50
N GLN A 72 -5.73 2.19 11.86
CA GLN A 72 -6.57 3.37 12.03
C GLN A 72 -6.76 3.60 13.53
N PRO A 73 -6.14 4.64 14.12
CA PRO A 73 -6.25 4.90 15.56
C PRO A 73 -7.68 5.26 15.93
N ARG A 74 -8.21 4.70 17.02
CA ARG A 74 -9.56 5.03 17.51
C ARG A 74 -9.69 6.49 17.94
N SER A 75 -8.62 7.07 18.47
CA SER A 75 -8.55 8.48 18.88
C SER A 75 -8.52 9.46 17.71
N CYS A 76 -8.13 9.00 16.53
CA CYS A 76 -8.00 9.82 15.32
C CYS A 76 -8.52 9.01 14.11
N PRO A 77 -9.84 8.79 13.99
CA PRO A 77 -10.41 7.93 12.94
C PRO A 77 -10.22 8.49 11.53
N ASN A 78 -9.96 9.80 11.40
CA ASN A 78 -9.67 10.45 10.10
C ASN A 78 -8.25 10.15 9.60
N PHE A 79 -7.42 9.40 10.34
CA PHE A 79 -6.06 9.12 9.94
C PHE A 79 -5.81 7.63 9.81
N LEU A 80 -5.00 7.25 8.84
CA LEU A 80 -4.33 5.95 8.81
C LEU A 80 -2.88 6.13 9.24
N ALA A 81 -2.36 5.17 9.97
CA ALA A 81 -0.95 5.09 10.32
C ALA A 81 -0.32 3.88 9.61
N LEU A 82 0.61 4.13 8.72
CA LEU A 82 1.51 3.11 8.21
C LEU A 82 2.51 2.78 9.32
N LYS A 83 2.40 1.60 9.89
CA LYS A 83 3.16 1.20 11.10
C LYS A 83 4.46 0.50 10.77
N TYR A 84 4.44 -0.32 9.73
CA TYR A 84 5.59 -1.17 9.44
C TYR A 84 5.52 -1.72 8.01
N VAL A 85 6.69 -1.85 7.38
CA VAL A 85 6.84 -2.48 6.07
C VAL A 85 7.94 -3.53 6.16
N VAL A 86 7.65 -4.71 5.66
CA VAL A 86 8.60 -5.80 5.50
C VAL A 86 8.65 -6.19 4.04
N SER A 87 9.83 -6.26 3.47
CA SER A 87 10.04 -6.78 2.13
C SER A 87 10.96 -8.01 2.17
N SER A 88 10.74 -8.92 1.24
CA SER A 88 11.68 -10.01 0.97
C SER A 88 13.00 -9.48 0.42
N PHE A 89 14.03 -10.32 0.38
CA PHE A 89 15.34 -9.96 -0.19
C PHE A 89 15.24 -9.47 -1.64
N ARG A 90 14.37 -10.09 -2.44
CA ARG A 90 14.10 -9.73 -3.84
C ARG A 90 13.00 -8.68 -4.01
N GLY A 91 12.53 -8.10 -2.91
CA GLY A 91 11.48 -7.08 -2.92
C GLY A 91 11.87 -5.86 -3.74
N THR A 92 11.09 -5.58 -4.79
CA THR A 92 11.31 -4.43 -5.68
C THR A 92 10.58 -3.19 -5.20
N LEU A 93 11.05 -2.03 -5.67
CA LEU A 93 10.38 -0.75 -5.41
C LEU A 93 8.95 -0.72 -6.00
N ARG A 94 8.73 -1.41 -7.13
CA ARG A 94 7.41 -1.55 -7.75
C ARG A 94 6.43 -2.28 -6.82
N THR A 95 6.85 -3.38 -6.20
CA THR A 95 6.01 -4.15 -5.26
C THR A 95 5.67 -3.35 -4.02
N PHE A 96 6.63 -2.57 -3.49
CA PHE A 96 6.37 -1.63 -2.41
C PHE A 96 5.42 -0.50 -2.83
N ARG A 97 5.62 0.08 -4.03
CA ARG A 97 4.73 1.12 -4.57
C ARG A 97 3.30 0.62 -4.68
N CYS A 98 3.09 -0.62 -5.16
CA CYS A 98 1.76 -1.23 -5.22
C CYS A 98 1.10 -1.30 -3.84
N ALA A 99 1.83 -1.70 -2.79
CA ALA A 99 1.29 -1.73 -1.43
C ALA A 99 0.87 -0.32 -0.93
N LEU A 100 1.59 0.73 -1.32
CA LEU A 100 1.20 2.11 -1.01
C LEU A 100 -0.04 2.57 -1.78
N VAL A 101 -0.18 2.19 -3.05
CA VAL A 101 -1.38 2.49 -3.86
C VAL A 101 -2.61 1.80 -3.25
N VAL A 102 -2.49 0.55 -2.82
CA VAL A 102 -3.56 -0.16 -2.11
C VAL A 102 -3.92 0.55 -0.80
N LEU A 103 -2.93 1.07 -0.08
CA LEU A 103 -3.17 1.84 1.15
C LEU A 103 -3.90 3.17 0.86
N ASP A 104 -3.57 3.85 -0.24
CA ASP A 104 -4.29 5.06 -0.70
C ASP A 104 -5.76 4.73 -1.00
N GLU A 105 -6.05 3.60 -1.63
CA GLU A 105 -7.41 3.13 -1.91
C GLU A 105 -8.17 2.76 -0.62
N ILE A 106 -7.52 2.16 0.36
CA ILE A 106 -8.12 1.93 1.69
C ILE A 106 -8.42 3.26 2.37
N ALA A 107 -7.54 4.27 2.25
CA ALA A 107 -7.77 5.61 2.77
C ALA A 107 -9.00 6.25 2.11
N ARG A 108 -9.15 6.10 0.79
CA ARG A 108 -10.32 6.56 0.03
C ARG A 108 -11.60 5.88 0.50
N LEU A 109 -11.61 4.55 0.65
CA LEU A 109 -12.76 3.79 1.16
C LEU A 109 -13.19 4.22 2.57
N LYS A 110 -12.24 4.59 3.40
CA LYS A 110 -12.45 5.00 4.79
C LYS A 110 -12.68 6.51 4.94
N HIS A 111 -12.59 7.28 3.85
CA HIS A 111 -12.68 8.75 3.86
C HIS A 111 -11.71 9.39 4.86
N THR A 112 -10.47 8.90 4.94
CA THR A 112 -9.47 9.46 5.85
C THR A 112 -8.80 10.69 5.25
N ASP A 113 -8.49 11.67 6.09
CA ASP A 113 -7.90 12.96 5.67
C ASP A 113 -6.42 12.79 5.30
N ALA A 114 -5.72 11.88 5.97
CA ALA A 114 -4.30 11.65 5.70
C ALA A 114 -3.81 10.25 6.13
N ILE A 115 -2.65 9.88 5.59
CA ILE A 115 -1.84 8.75 6.05
C ILE A 115 -0.56 9.33 6.68
N VAL A 116 -0.18 8.84 7.86
CA VAL A 116 1.07 9.19 8.53
C VAL A 116 1.99 7.99 8.62
N CYS A 117 3.29 8.22 8.52
CA CYS A 117 4.27 7.16 8.74
C CYS A 117 5.57 7.70 9.37
N GLU A 118 6.26 6.81 10.07
CA GLU A 118 7.60 7.02 10.58
C GLU A 118 8.57 6.15 9.77
N ALA A 119 9.53 6.77 9.08
CA ALA A 119 10.49 6.06 8.25
C ALA A 119 11.84 5.93 8.99
N ALA A 120 12.13 4.71 9.45
CA ALA A 120 13.42 4.34 9.99
C ALA A 120 14.43 3.92 8.90
N ASN A 121 13.95 3.57 7.70
CA ASN A 121 14.78 3.05 6.62
C ASN A 121 15.29 4.16 5.71
N LEU A 122 16.60 4.24 5.52
CA LEU A 122 17.27 5.21 4.64
C LEU A 122 17.11 4.89 3.14
N ARG A 123 16.64 3.69 2.78
CA ARG A 123 16.39 3.32 1.36
C ARG A 123 15.25 4.13 0.73
N LEU A 124 14.31 4.59 1.53
CA LEU A 124 13.29 5.54 1.08
C LEU A 124 13.88 6.94 1.19
N SER A 125 14.33 7.52 0.08
CA SER A 125 14.79 8.91 0.04
C SER A 125 13.61 9.87 0.12
N ASP A 126 13.85 11.07 0.66
CA ASP A 126 12.82 12.12 0.76
C ASP A 126 12.30 12.50 -0.64
N ARG A 127 13.21 12.59 -1.63
CA ARG A 127 12.85 12.84 -3.04
C ARG A 127 11.87 11.80 -3.59
N LEU A 128 12.05 10.51 -3.23
CA LEU A 128 11.15 9.46 -3.66
C LEU A 128 9.81 9.53 -2.94
N ALA A 129 9.83 9.81 -1.63
CA ALA A 129 8.63 10.03 -0.85
C ALA A 129 7.79 11.18 -1.42
N HIS A 130 8.42 12.34 -1.68
CA HIS A 130 7.77 13.49 -2.31
C HIS A 130 7.16 13.17 -3.67
N ARG A 131 7.86 12.41 -4.52
CA ARG A 131 7.31 11.96 -5.83
C ARG A 131 6.03 11.14 -5.67
N TRP A 132 5.85 10.46 -4.55
CA TRP A 132 4.66 9.66 -4.25
C TRP A 132 3.59 10.43 -3.43
N GLY A 133 3.75 11.74 -3.30
CA GLY A 133 2.82 12.63 -2.62
C GLY A 133 2.94 12.63 -1.11
N TRP A 134 4.09 12.16 -0.56
CA TRP A 134 4.38 12.26 0.85
C TRP A 134 5.15 13.54 1.14
N GLU A 135 4.81 14.20 2.23
CA GLU A 135 5.46 15.42 2.72
C GLU A 135 6.20 15.12 4.02
N SER A 136 7.35 15.78 4.22
CA SER A 136 8.03 15.73 5.52
C SER A 136 7.16 16.35 6.60
N HIS A 137 7.06 15.66 7.73
CA HIS A 137 6.26 16.08 8.88
C HIS A 137 7.10 15.96 10.15
N VAL A 138 7.06 16.96 11.05
CA VAL A 138 7.87 17.01 12.27
C VAL A 138 9.39 17.05 12.02
N GLU A 139 9.89 18.17 11.51
CA GLU A 139 11.29 18.37 11.13
C GLU A 139 12.31 18.19 12.29
N LYS A 140 11.90 18.42 13.54
CA LYS A 140 12.79 18.35 14.73
C LYS A 140 12.89 16.96 15.36
N SER A 141 12.31 15.92 14.76
CA SER A 141 12.39 14.58 15.29
C SER A 141 13.69 13.87 14.89
N ARG A 142 14.22 12.99 15.77
CA ARG A 142 15.34 12.10 15.44
C ARG A 142 15.01 11.12 14.31
N ARG A 143 13.72 10.90 14.02
CA ARG A 143 13.22 9.98 12.99
C ARG A 143 12.48 10.79 11.94
N ARG A 144 12.57 10.36 10.70
CA ARG A 144 11.84 10.99 9.61
C ARG A 144 10.37 10.61 9.68
N HIS A 145 9.53 11.64 9.73
CA HIS A 145 8.09 11.50 9.72
C HIS A 145 7.55 12.03 8.40
N PHE A 146 6.67 11.28 7.78
CA PHE A 146 6.00 11.68 6.55
C PHE A 146 4.49 11.66 6.76
N ILE A 147 3.82 12.54 6.04
CA ILE A 147 2.37 12.61 5.95
C ILE A 147 1.97 12.68 4.47
N LYS A 148 0.92 11.98 4.11
CA LYS A 148 0.26 12.13 2.82
C LYS A 148 -1.16 12.61 3.07
N ARG A 149 -1.47 13.84 2.65
CA ARG A 149 -2.77 14.48 2.84
C ARG A 149 -3.62 14.31 1.61
N PHE A 150 -4.92 14.12 1.82
CA PHE A 150 -5.87 13.93 0.75
C PHE A 150 -6.83 15.11 0.61
N TYR A 151 -7.25 15.75 1.71
CA TYR A 151 -8.21 16.85 1.71
C TYR A 151 -9.46 16.57 0.85
N GLY A 152 -9.95 15.32 0.88
CA GLY A 152 -11.08 14.87 0.08
C GLY A 152 -10.74 14.50 -1.37
N THR A 153 -9.52 14.77 -1.85
CA THR A 153 -9.07 14.42 -3.19
C THR A 153 -8.06 13.28 -3.11
N TYR A 154 -8.45 12.10 -3.55
CA TYR A 154 -7.58 10.93 -3.54
C TYR A 154 -6.92 10.74 -4.90
N PRO A 155 -5.65 10.26 -4.93
CA PRO A 155 -4.99 9.95 -6.20
C PRO A 155 -5.79 8.87 -6.93
N SER A 156 -5.88 9.00 -8.25
CA SER A 156 -6.45 7.93 -9.07
C SER A 156 -5.65 6.65 -8.89
N PRO A 157 -6.30 5.47 -8.89
CA PRO A 157 -5.58 4.20 -8.84
C PRO A 157 -4.53 4.16 -9.93
N ASP A 158 -3.28 3.97 -9.54
CA ASP A 158 -2.18 3.84 -10.48
C ASP A 158 -2.34 2.50 -11.22
N LEU A 159 -2.51 2.53 -12.55
CA LEU A 159 -2.63 1.35 -13.41
C LEU A 159 -1.42 0.40 -13.30
N SER A 160 -0.36 0.82 -12.64
CA SER A 160 0.81 -0.01 -12.35
C SER A 160 0.56 -1.08 -11.28
N CYS A 161 -0.55 -1.00 -10.54
CA CYS A 161 -0.93 -1.96 -9.51
C CYS A 161 -2.21 -2.69 -9.91
N ASP A 162 -2.11 -4.00 -10.09
CA ASP A 162 -3.26 -4.87 -10.36
C ASP A 162 -3.93 -5.25 -9.03
N PHE A 163 -5.19 -4.86 -8.86
CA PHE A 163 -5.99 -5.07 -7.65
C PHE A 163 -6.65 -6.47 -7.58
N GLY A 164 -6.28 -7.39 -8.48
CA GLY A 164 -6.81 -8.75 -8.43
C GLY A 164 -8.26 -8.89 -8.90
N THR A 165 -8.79 -7.93 -9.66
CA THR A 165 -10.07 -8.13 -10.34
C THR A 165 -9.87 -9.16 -11.44
N GLU A 166 -10.33 -10.40 -11.23
CA GLU A 166 -10.61 -11.35 -12.29
C GLU A 166 -11.79 -10.81 -13.10
N SER A 167 -11.56 -9.85 -13.96
CA SER A 167 -12.45 -9.50 -15.05
C SER A 167 -11.73 -9.85 -16.35
N GLY A 168 -11.90 -11.11 -16.73
CA GLY A 168 -11.62 -11.53 -18.10
C GLY A 168 -12.46 -10.71 -19.05
N ARG A 169 -11.80 -9.81 -19.78
CA ARG A 169 -12.06 -9.55 -21.21
C ARG A 169 -10.94 -8.66 -21.74
N GLY A 170 -10.20 -9.22 -22.67
CA GLY A 170 -9.17 -8.54 -23.41
C GLY A 170 -9.67 -7.25 -24.05
N PHE A 171 -9.06 -6.16 -23.71
CA PHE A 171 -9.04 -4.97 -24.52
C PHE A 171 -7.70 -5.00 -25.27
N SER A 172 -7.70 -5.55 -26.48
CA SER A 172 -6.62 -5.34 -27.43
C SER A 172 -6.78 -3.95 -28.00
N PRO A 173 -5.80 -3.05 -27.86
CA PRO A 173 -5.80 -1.84 -28.66
C PRO A 173 -5.56 -2.23 -30.12
N GLN A 174 -6.55 -2.05 -30.98
CA GLN A 174 -6.37 -2.08 -32.41
C GLN A 174 -5.46 -0.89 -32.77
N VAL A 175 -4.26 -1.21 -33.21
CA VAL A 175 -3.40 -0.28 -33.93
C VAL A 175 -4.04 -0.04 -35.30
N GLU A 176 -4.75 1.06 -35.45
CA GLU A 176 -5.13 1.57 -36.76
C GLU A 176 -3.87 1.97 -37.53
N SER A 177 -3.54 1.19 -38.51
CA SER A 177 -2.50 1.51 -39.48
C SER A 177 -2.98 2.66 -40.36
N GLU A 178 -2.44 3.83 -40.11
CA GLU A 178 -2.59 5.01 -40.93
C GLU A 178 -1.94 4.77 -42.31
N LYS A 179 -2.78 4.67 -43.33
CA LYS A 179 -2.38 4.57 -44.73
C LYS A 179 -1.71 5.86 -45.18
N ALA A 180 -0.45 5.74 -45.57
CA ALA A 180 0.25 6.78 -46.30
C ALA A 180 -0.45 7.07 -47.63
N LEU A 181 -0.75 8.35 -47.90
CA LEU A 181 -1.19 8.88 -49.17
C LEU A 181 0.02 9.05 -50.11
N PRO A 182 -0.10 8.75 -51.39
CA PRO A 182 1.00 8.97 -52.32
C PRO A 182 1.06 10.44 -52.73
N VAL A 183 2.29 10.97 -52.77
CA VAL A 183 2.62 12.27 -53.34
C VAL A 183 2.72 12.11 -54.85
N ALA A 184 1.94 12.91 -55.55
CA ALA A 184 2.11 13.17 -56.97
C ALA A 184 2.98 14.44 -57.18
#